data_8a0fd4d091744ae95556fac4ab7e0ee1
#
_entry.id   8a0fd4d091744ae95556fac4ab7e0ee1
#
_cell.length_a   1.000
_cell.length_b   1.000
_cell.length_c   1.000
_cell.angle_alpha   90.00
_cell.angle_beta   90.00
_cell.angle_gamma   90.00
#
_symmetry.space_group_name_H-M   'P 1'
#
loop_
_entity.id
_entity.type
_entity.pdbx_description
1 polymer ?
#
loop_
_entity_poly.entity_id
_entity_poly.type
_entity_poly.pdbx_seq_one_letter_code
_entity_poly.pdbx_strand_id
1 'polypeptide(L)'
;MEANLSFPQSAFNFPVSLSEKYRPHRIVEFVGLEKPKKILERFAASPYPSAWIFYGNSGVGKTSMALAEEIGAEPHHIPSQKCNAANIEEVIRMCHYLPMAPGRLLLVLVDEADAMTPAAQLALLSKLDSTAFPPSTVFIFTANSLDGLECRFLSRTRQVEFSSYGMASAIAGLLRQIWQSEGGKAEETPDMERISKNSRNNVGDALMTLETELRAA
;
A
#
# COMPACT_ATOMS: atom_id res chain seq x y z
N MET A 1 34.78 -7.69 35.90
CA MET A 1 34.23 -6.31 35.92
C MET A 1 33.88 -5.97 34.51
N GLU A 2 32.67 -6.29 34.09
CA GLU A 2 32.14 -5.89 32.77
C GLU A 2 31.53 -4.52 32.89
N ALA A 3 32.09 -3.56 32.19
CA ALA A 3 31.56 -2.19 32.16
C ALA A 3 30.27 -2.18 31.32
N ASN A 4 29.15 -2.04 32.01
CA ASN A 4 27.83 -1.87 31.43
C ASN A 4 27.76 -0.44 30.85
N LEU A 5 28.12 -0.30 29.55
CA LEU A 5 27.95 0.93 28.80
C LEU A 5 26.45 1.10 28.47
N SER A 6 25.71 1.66 29.40
CA SER A 6 24.37 2.18 29.12
C SER A 6 24.51 3.48 28.32
N PHE A 7 24.34 3.38 26.99
CA PHE A 7 24.13 4.57 26.16
C PHE A 7 22.80 5.22 26.59
N PRO A 8 22.78 6.52 26.88
CA PRO A 8 21.51 7.20 27.08
C PRO A 8 20.72 7.07 25.78
N GLN A 9 19.55 6.47 25.84
CA GLN A 9 18.56 6.56 24.77
C GLN A 9 18.03 8.01 24.80
N SER A 10 18.83 8.94 24.30
CA SER A 10 18.31 10.20 23.85
C SER A 10 17.47 9.87 22.63
N ALA A 11 16.16 9.89 22.82
CA ALA A 11 15.22 9.83 21.72
C ALA A 11 15.51 11.02 20.80
N PHE A 12 16.35 10.82 19.80
CA PHE A 12 16.47 11.77 18.69
C PHE A 12 15.12 11.75 17.99
N ASN A 13 14.32 12.74 18.31
CA ASN A 13 13.04 12.96 17.63
C ASN A 13 13.36 13.53 16.25
N PHE A 14 13.69 12.65 15.31
CA PHE A 14 13.85 13.07 13.92
C PHE A 14 12.48 13.52 13.39
N PRO A 15 12.41 14.63 12.66
CA PRO A 15 11.17 15.04 12.03
C PRO A 15 10.70 13.95 11.08
N VAL A 16 9.44 13.54 11.23
CA VAL A 16 8.80 12.56 10.35
C VAL A 16 8.69 13.17 8.96
N SER A 17 9.00 12.40 7.90
CA SER A 17 8.84 12.88 6.53
C SER A 17 7.39 13.19 6.20
N LEU A 18 7.14 14.12 5.27
CA LEU A 18 5.77 14.43 4.84
C LEU A 18 5.06 13.21 4.26
N SER A 19 5.78 12.34 3.58
CA SER A 19 5.22 11.10 3.04
C SER A 19 4.67 10.16 4.11
N GLU A 20 5.28 10.13 5.29
CA GLU A 20 4.80 9.32 6.41
C GLU A 20 3.75 10.07 7.23
N LYS A 21 3.95 11.37 7.49
CA LYS A 21 3.02 12.21 8.26
C LYS A 21 1.63 12.31 7.59
N TYR A 22 1.61 12.39 6.25
CA TYR A 22 0.38 12.51 5.46
C TYR A 22 0.02 11.21 4.72
N ARG A 23 0.53 10.09 5.20
CA ARG A 23 0.16 8.78 4.69
C ARG A 23 -1.32 8.51 4.97
N PRO A 24 -2.15 8.24 3.96
CA PRO A 24 -3.56 7.96 4.18
C PRO A 24 -3.74 6.63 4.92
N HIS A 25 -4.58 6.63 5.95
CA HIS A 25 -4.99 5.46 6.73
C HIS A 25 -6.40 4.98 6.36
N ARG A 26 -7.18 5.82 5.68
CA ARG A 26 -8.55 5.51 5.26
C ARG A 26 -8.69 5.64 3.75
N ILE A 27 -9.59 4.86 3.16
CA ILE A 27 -9.84 4.87 1.71
C ILE A 27 -10.24 6.26 1.21
N VAL A 28 -11.04 6.99 1.98
CA VAL A 28 -11.51 8.35 1.62
C VAL A 28 -10.40 9.39 1.56
N GLU A 29 -9.30 9.18 2.27
CA GLU A 29 -8.17 10.13 2.35
C GLU A 29 -7.27 10.08 1.12
N PHE A 30 -7.40 9.05 0.28
CA PHE A 30 -6.61 8.97 -0.94
C PHE A 30 -7.00 10.06 -1.93
N VAL A 31 -6.02 10.72 -2.50
CA VAL A 31 -6.22 11.74 -3.51
C VAL A 31 -6.47 11.10 -4.86
N GLY A 32 -7.52 11.51 -5.55
CA GLY A 32 -7.94 10.88 -6.80
C GLY A 32 -8.38 9.43 -6.59
N LEU A 33 -8.09 8.54 -7.54
CA LEU A 33 -8.37 7.09 -7.46
C LEU A 33 -9.86 6.77 -7.24
N GLU A 34 -10.76 7.53 -7.84
CA GLU A 34 -12.22 7.41 -7.62
C GLU A 34 -12.76 6.00 -7.90
N LYS A 35 -12.24 5.33 -8.94
CA LYS A 35 -12.67 3.98 -9.28
C LYS A 35 -12.17 2.94 -8.27
N PRO A 36 -10.88 2.88 -7.91
CA PRO A 36 -10.40 2.04 -6.80
C PRO A 36 -11.13 2.30 -5.49
N LYS A 37 -11.31 3.56 -5.09
CA LYS A 37 -12.03 3.92 -3.86
C LYS A 37 -13.42 3.28 -3.81
N LYS A 38 -14.25 3.50 -4.81
CA LYS A 38 -15.61 2.93 -4.87
C LYS A 38 -15.63 1.41 -4.78
N ILE A 39 -14.65 0.74 -5.40
CA ILE A 39 -14.55 -0.72 -5.34
C ILE A 39 -14.21 -1.17 -3.92
N LEU A 40 -13.19 -0.53 -3.30
CA LEU A 40 -12.71 -0.92 -1.99
C LEU A 40 -13.64 -0.51 -0.86
N GLU A 41 -14.33 0.62 -0.95
CA GLU A 41 -15.40 1.01 -0.02
C GLU A 41 -16.53 -0.02 0.01
N ARG A 42 -16.97 -0.49 -1.16
CA ARG A 42 -17.98 -1.55 -1.25
C ARG A 42 -17.49 -2.87 -0.67
N PHE A 43 -16.24 -3.21 -0.91
CA PHE A 43 -15.64 -4.40 -0.32
C PHE A 43 -15.50 -4.26 1.20
N ALA A 44 -15.06 -3.12 1.71
CA ALA A 44 -14.92 -2.85 3.14
C ALA A 44 -16.26 -2.89 3.89
N ALA A 45 -17.35 -2.48 3.25
CA ALA A 45 -18.69 -2.54 3.84
C ALA A 45 -19.20 -3.99 4.08
N SER A 46 -18.72 -4.97 3.31
CA SER A 46 -19.07 -6.39 3.44
C SER A 46 -17.90 -7.26 2.97
N PRO A 47 -16.83 -7.35 3.76
CA PRO A 47 -15.63 -8.07 3.36
C PRO A 47 -15.86 -9.59 3.38
N TYR A 48 -15.22 -10.29 2.45
CA TYR A 48 -15.29 -11.74 2.30
C TYR A 48 -13.94 -12.31 1.86
N PRO A 49 -13.68 -13.60 2.10
CA PRO A 49 -12.46 -14.26 1.66
C PRO A 49 -12.27 -14.12 0.15
N SER A 50 -11.17 -13.52 -0.26
CA SER A 50 -10.94 -13.17 -1.67
C SER A 50 -9.48 -12.81 -1.94
N ALA A 51 -9.09 -12.85 -3.22
CA ALA A 51 -7.78 -12.42 -3.68
C ALA A 51 -7.89 -11.23 -4.63
N TRP A 52 -7.08 -10.22 -4.40
CA TRP A 52 -7.04 -8.97 -5.14
C TRP A 52 -5.65 -8.69 -5.67
N ILE A 53 -5.55 -8.07 -6.83
CA ILE A 53 -4.31 -7.51 -7.33
C ILE A 53 -4.51 -6.01 -7.62
N PHE A 54 -3.72 -5.18 -6.94
CA PHE A 54 -3.66 -3.74 -7.15
C PHE A 54 -2.46 -3.44 -8.03
N TYR A 55 -2.70 -2.99 -9.25
CA TYR A 55 -1.63 -2.72 -10.19
C TYR A 55 -1.67 -1.28 -10.71
N GLY A 56 -0.52 -0.77 -11.13
CA GLY A 56 -0.34 0.58 -11.64
C GLY A 56 0.99 1.17 -11.22
N ASN A 57 1.26 2.41 -11.59
CA ASN A 57 2.53 3.07 -11.35
C ASN A 57 2.93 3.06 -9.87
N SER A 58 4.24 3.13 -9.59
CA SER A 58 4.75 3.28 -8.24
C SER A 58 4.27 4.61 -7.61
N GLY A 59 4.13 4.65 -6.28
CA GLY A 59 3.81 5.86 -5.53
C GLY A 59 2.37 6.36 -5.63
N VAL A 60 1.46 5.61 -6.26
CA VAL A 60 0.02 5.95 -6.33
C VAL A 60 -0.79 5.45 -5.11
N GLY A 61 -0.15 4.86 -4.12
CA GLY A 61 -0.80 4.45 -2.88
C GLY A 61 -1.29 3.00 -2.82
N LYS A 62 -0.89 2.11 -3.75
CA LYS A 62 -1.32 0.70 -3.74
C LYS A 62 -1.13 0.01 -2.39
N THR A 63 0.08 0.06 -1.84
CA THR A 63 0.41 -0.57 -0.56
C THR A 63 -0.30 0.10 0.62
N SER A 64 -0.39 1.44 0.63
CA SER A 64 -1.10 2.17 1.68
C SER A 64 -2.60 1.83 1.70
N MET A 65 -3.24 1.71 0.51
CA MET A 65 -4.66 1.37 0.43
C MET A 65 -4.92 -0.08 0.84
N ALA A 66 -3.98 -0.99 0.59
CA ALA A 66 -4.08 -2.38 1.06
C ALA A 66 -4.03 -2.48 2.58
N LEU A 67 -3.27 -1.60 3.23
CA LEU A 67 -3.14 -1.53 4.69
C LEU A 67 -4.24 -0.67 5.36
N ALA A 68 -5.21 -0.18 4.58
CA ALA A 68 -6.28 0.62 5.16
C ALA A 68 -7.06 -0.19 6.21
N GLU A 69 -7.11 0.35 7.41
CA GLU A 69 -7.72 -0.29 8.59
C GLU A 69 -9.23 -0.56 8.42
N GLU A 70 -9.86 0.09 7.43
CA GLU A 70 -11.30 -0.02 7.17
C GLU A 70 -11.76 -1.44 6.83
N ILE A 71 -10.84 -2.34 6.42
CA ILE A 71 -11.18 -3.75 6.19
C ILE A 71 -11.34 -4.52 7.51
N GLY A 72 -10.90 -3.94 8.62
CA GLY A 72 -10.96 -4.56 9.95
C GLY A 72 -10.16 -5.86 10.07
N ALA A 73 -9.18 -6.07 9.18
CA ALA A 73 -8.40 -7.29 9.10
C ALA A 73 -7.09 -7.19 9.87
N GLU A 74 -6.57 -8.32 10.30
CA GLU A 74 -5.22 -8.41 10.87
C GLU A 74 -4.20 -8.46 9.71
N PRO A 75 -3.28 -7.48 9.59
CA PRO A 75 -2.37 -7.43 8.46
C PRO A 75 -1.16 -8.35 8.64
N HIS A 76 -0.83 -9.12 7.61
CA HIS A 76 0.41 -9.88 7.48
C HIS A 76 1.12 -9.51 6.18
N HIS A 77 2.24 -8.82 6.27
CA HIS A 77 2.98 -8.31 5.13
C HIS A 77 4.12 -9.25 4.72
N ILE A 78 4.15 -9.61 3.44
CA ILE A 78 5.20 -10.43 2.82
C ILE A 78 5.87 -9.60 1.73
N PRO A 79 7.13 -9.17 1.93
CA PRO A 79 7.91 -8.56 0.86
C PRO A 79 8.12 -9.57 -0.29
N SER A 80 8.09 -9.13 -1.54
CA SER A 80 8.27 -9.98 -2.72
C SER A 80 9.54 -10.84 -2.67
N GLN A 81 10.63 -10.28 -2.15
CA GLN A 81 11.91 -10.98 -1.98
C GLN A 81 11.82 -12.21 -1.07
N LYS A 82 10.83 -12.26 -0.17
CA LYS A 82 10.52 -13.41 0.69
C LYS A 82 9.38 -14.27 0.12
N CYS A 83 8.82 -13.90 -1.01
CA CYS A 83 7.72 -14.62 -1.64
C CYS A 83 8.23 -15.81 -2.47
N ASN A 84 8.72 -16.82 -1.79
CA ASN A 84 9.11 -18.11 -2.37
C ASN A 84 8.11 -19.20 -1.97
N ALA A 85 8.16 -20.36 -2.62
CA ALA A 85 7.21 -21.44 -2.40
C ALA A 85 7.12 -21.90 -0.93
N ALA A 86 8.25 -21.99 -0.23
CA ALA A 86 8.30 -22.43 1.17
C ALA A 86 7.61 -21.43 2.11
N ASN A 87 7.90 -20.13 1.94
CA ASN A 87 7.27 -19.08 2.74
C ASN A 87 5.77 -18.96 2.44
N ILE A 88 5.36 -19.17 1.19
CA ILE A 88 3.95 -19.21 0.81
C ILE A 88 3.25 -20.35 1.53
N GLU A 89 3.82 -21.54 1.59
CA GLU A 89 3.23 -22.69 2.31
C GLU A 89 3.09 -22.39 3.80
N GLU A 90 4.05 -21.73 4.41
CA GLU A 90 3.98 -21.31 5.81
C GLU A 90 2.86 -20.30 6.04
N VAL A 91 2.77 -19.27 5.20
CA VAL A 91 1.69 -18.28 5.28
C VAL A 91 0.33 -18.92 5.08
N ILE A 92 0.17 -19.78 4.09
CA ILE A 92 -1.09 -20.51 3.87
C ILE A 92 -1.45 -21.35 5.09
N ARG A 93 -0.47 -22.02 5.69
CA ARG A 93 -0.71 -22.76 6.95
C ARG A 93 -1.21 -21.85 8.05
N MET A 94 -0.61 -20.64 8.21
CA MET A 94 -1.11 -19.62 9.16
C MET A 94 -2.56 -19.22 8.85
N CYS A 95 -2.90 -19.05 7.57
CA CYS A 95 -4.25 -18.64 7.16
C CYS A 95 -5.34 -19.68 7.51
N HIS A 96 -4.99 -20.93 7.80
CA HIS A 96 -5.92 -21.94 8.28
C HIS A 96 -6.15 -21.88 9.79
N TYR A 97 -5.28 -21.16 10.54
CA TYR A 97 -5.57 -20.85 11.93
C TYR A 97 -6.50 -19.64 11.97
N LEU A 98 -7.54 -19.72 12.78
CA LEU A 98 -8.48 -18.61 12.94
C LEU A 98 -7.75 -17.38 13.48
N PRO A 99 -8.09 -16.18 13.02
CA PRO A 99 -7.62 -14.93 13.62
C PRO A 99 -7.88 -14.95 15.14
N MET A 100 -6.98 -14.37 15.93
CA MET A 100 -7.10 -14.37 17.39
C MET A 100 -8.39 -13.72 17.91
N ALA A 101 -9.05 -12.89 17.10
CA ALA A 101 -10.36 -12.31 17.40
C ALA A 101 -11.45 -12.92 16.48
N PRO A 102 -12.53 -13.48 17.06
CA PRO A 102 -13.64 -14.02 16.28
C PRO A 102 -14.25 -12.97 15.35
N GLY A 103 -14.50 -13.37 14.09
CA GLY A 103 -15.11 -12.47 13.09
C GLY A 103 -14.13 -11.53 12.38
N ARG A 104 -12.84 -11.54 12.70
CA ARG A 104 -11.82 -10.81 11.94
C ARG A 104 -11.34 -11.60 10.73
N LEU A 105 -10.99 -10.85 9.69
CA LEU A 105 -10.28 -11.39 8.53
C LEU A 105 -8.77 -11.28 8.75
N LEU A 106 -8.02 -12.22 8.21
CA LEU A 106 -6.58 -12.11 8.03
C LEU A 106 -6.32 -11.46 6.67
N LEU A 107 -5.56 -10.38 6.64
CA LEU A 107 -5.15 -9.73 5.40
C LEU A 107 -3.70 -10.07 5.11
N VAL A 108 -3.47 -10.83 4.04
CA VAL A 108 -2.12 -11.15 3.55
C VAL A 108 -1.77 -10.20 2.42
N LEU A 109 -0.83 -9.30 2.68
CA LEU A 109 -0.31 -8.36 1.70
C LEU A 109 1.01 -8.90 1.12
N VAL A 110 1.01 -9.16 -0.18
CA VAL A 110 2.21 -9.50 -0.96
C VAL A 110 2.58 -8.29 -1.81
N ASP A 111 3.65 -7.61 -1.43
CA ASP A 111 4.10 -6.41 -2.13
C ASP A 111 4.98 -6.79 -3.32
N GLU A 112 4.91 -6.01 -4.42
CA GLU A 112 5.66 -6.24 -5.65
C GLU A 112 5.51 -7.65 -6.23
N ALA A 113 4.28 -8.13 -6.36
CA ALA A 113 3.99 -9.48 -6.84
C ALA A 113 4.51 -9.76 -8.27
N ASP A 114 4.73 -8.72 -9.06
CA ASP A 114 5.40 -8.78 -10.37
C ASP A 114 6.87 -9.27 -10.29
N ALA A 115 7.49 -9.20 -9.10
CA ALA A 115 8.82 -9.77 -8.84
C ALA A 115 8.78 -11.23 -8.34
N MET A 116 7.61 -11.84 -8.19
CA MET A 116 7.49 -13.25 -7.77
C MET A 116 8.05 -14.21 -8.82
N THR A 117 8.75 -15.25 -8.35
CA THR A 117 9.19 -16.33 -9.24
C THR A 117 7.98 -17.15 -9.77
N PRO A 118 8.08 -17.77 -10.95
CA PRO A 118 7.03 -18.65 -11.46
C PRO A 118 6.65 -19.77 -10.49
N ALA A 119 7.62 -20.31 -9.75
CA ALA A 119 7.38 -21.34 -8.73
C ALA A 119 6.52 -20.80 -7.57
N ALA A 120 6.74 -19.56 -7.15
CA ALA A 120 5.94 -18.92 -6.12
C ALA A 120 4.50 -18.67 -6.59
N GLN A 121 4.34 -18.18 -7.83
CA GLN A 121 3.02 -18.01 -8.43
C GLN A 121 2.26 -19.34 -8.53
N LEU A 122 2.93 -20.43 -8.93
CA LEU A 122 2.35 -21.74 -9.02
C LEU A 122 1.91 -22.30 -7.64
N ALA A 123 2.73 -22.08 -6.60
CA ALA A 123 2.37 -22.48 -5.24
C ALA A 123 1.09 -21.75 -4.76
N LEU A 124 0.97 -20.45 -5.04
CA LEU A 124 -0.24 -19.68 -4.74
C LEU A 124 -1.46 -20.15 -5.54
N LEU A 125 -1.29 -20.54 -6.80
CA LEU A 125 -2.40 -20.97 -7.66
C LEU A 125 -3.24 -22.08 -7.04
N SER A 126 -2.59 -23.07 -6.43
CA SER A 126 -3.28 -24.20 -5.78
C SER A 126 -4.08 -23.76 -4.55
N LYS A 127 -3.73 -22.64 -3.94
CA LYS A 127 -4.33 -22.14 -2.69
C LYS A 127 -5.38 -21.04 -2.94
N LEU A 128 -5.30 -20.38 -4.09
CA LEU A 128 -6.30 -19.39 -4.52
C LEU A 128 -7.48 -20.06 -5.26
N ASP A 129 -7.47 -21.37 -5.42
CA ASP A 129 -8.61 -22.10 -5.97
C ASP A 129 -9.76 -22.11 -4.96
N SER A 130 -11.00 -22.02 -5.45
CA SER A 130 -12.20 -21.95 -4.60
C SER A 130 -12.35 -23.11 -3.63
N THR A 131 -11.79 -24.29 -3.97
CA THR A 131 -11.84 -25.49 -3.14
C THR A 131 -10.79 -25.53 -2.03
N ALA A 132 -9.70 -24.75 -2.18
CA ALA A 132 -8.56 -24.74 -1.26
C ALA A 132 -8.31 -23.35 -0.66
N PHE A 133 -9.18 -22.38 -0.93
CA PHE A 133 -9.02 -21.01 -0.46
C PHE A 133 -9.09 -20.97 1.07
N PRO A 134 -8.12 -20.33 1.75
CA PRO A 134 -8.12 -20.25 3.21
C PRO A 134 -9.34 -19.51 3.73
N PRO A 135 -10.01 -20.03 4.76
CA PRO A 135 -11.15 -19.35 5.36
C PRO A 135 -10.72 -18.04 6.00
N SER A 136 -11.61 -17.08 6.04
CA SER A 136 -11.38 -15.76 6.70
C SER A 136 -10.12 -15.02 6.25
N THR A 137 -9.67 -15.24 5.00
CA THR A 137 -8.44 -14.62 4.49
C THR A 137 -8.73 -13.74 3.28
N VAL A 138 -8.10 -12.56 3.26
CA VAL A 138 -8.05 -11.67 2.09
C VAL A 138 -6.60 -11.56 1.64
N PHE A 139 -6.33 -11.95 0.40
CA PHE A 139 -5.03 -11.73 -0.22
C PHE A 139 -5.05 -10.43 -1.01
N ILE A 140 -4.05 -9.59 -0.80
CA ILE A 140 -3.81 -8.39 -1.60
C ILE A 140 -2.40 -8.49 -2.17
N PHE A 141 -2.31 -8.47 -3.48
CA PHE A 141 -1.06 -8.43 -4.23
C PHE A 141 -0.90 -7.03 -4.80
N THR A 142 0.25 -6.40 -4.64
CA THR A 142 0.56 -5.17 -5.36
C THR A 142 1.52 -5.47 -6.50
N ALA A 143 1.37 -4.77 -7.63
CA ALA A 143 2.25 -4.91 -8.78
C ALA A 143 2.37 -3.57 -9.53
N ASN A 144 3.49 -3.35 -10.21
CA ASN A 144 3.63 -2.19 -11.09
C ASN A 144 3.05 -2.49 -12.47
N SER A 145 3.17 -3.72 -12.94
CA SER A 145 2.58 -4.24 -14.17
C SER A 145 2.03 -5.65 -13.96
N LEU A 146 1.13 -6.07 -14.83
CA LEU A 146 0.64 -7.45 -14.87
C LEU A 146 1.47 -8.37 -15.78
N ASP A 147 2.41 -7.82 -16.55
CA ASP A 147 3.12 -8.53 -17.62
C ASP A 147 3.96 -9.72 -17.14
N GLY A 148 4.46 -9.68 -15.91
CA GLY A 148 5.24 -10.76 -15.29
C GLY A 148 4.41 -11.83 -14.58
N LEU A 149 3.08 -11.70 -14.60
CA LEU A 149 2.18 -12.57 -13.87
C LEU A 149 1.48 -13.58 -14.78
N GLU A 150 1.43 -14.83 -14.32
CA GLU A 150 0.77 -15.92 -15.03
C GLU A 150 -0.74 -15.65 -15.23
N CYS A 151 -1.25 -15.86 -16.45
CA CYS A 151 -2.67 -15.68 -16.75
C CYS A 151 -3.59 -16.49 -15.81
N ARG A 152 -3.14 -17.68 -15.38
CA ARG A 152 -3.88 -18.53 -14.41
C ARG A 152 -3.93 -17.87 -13.03
N PHE A 153 -2.87 -17.18 -12.61
CA PHE A 153 -2.85 -16.41 -11.36
C PHE A 153 -3.80 -15.23 -11.45
N LEU A 154 -3.73 -14.46 -12.52
CA LEU A 154 -4.61 -13.33 -12.77
C LEU A 154 -6.10 -13.71 -12.79
N SER A 155 -6.43 -14.88 -13.35
CA SER A 155 -7.83 -15.38 -13.41
C SER A 155 -8.44 -15.69 -12.04
N ARG A 156 -7.62 -15.85 -11.00
CA ARG A 156 -8.05 -16.12 -9.62
C ARG A 156 -8.04 -14.87 -8.74
N THR A 157 -7.64 -13.73 -9.29
CA THR A 157 -7.56 -12.47 -8.57
C THR A 157 -8.51 -11.43 -9.16
N ARG A 158 -9.00 -10.52 -8.30
CA ARG A 158 -9.77 -9.34 -8.73
C ARG A 158 -8.79 -8.22 -9.01
N GLN A 159 -8.76 -7.77 -10.24
CA GLN A 159 -7.81 -6.76 -10.69
C GLN A 159 -8.36 -5.36 -10.46
N VAL A 160 -7.60 -4.51 -9.78
CA VAL A 160 -7.92 -3.09 -9.55
C VAL A 160 -6.77 -2.24 -10.03
N GLU A 161 -7.02 -1.43 -11.04
CA GLU A 161 -6.04 -0.50 -11.59
C GLU A 161 -5.96 0.78 -10.77
N PHE A 162 -4.76 1.12 -10.33
CA PHE A 162 -4.41 2.37 -9.67
C PHE A 162 -3.75 3.29 -10.69
N SER A 163 -4.58 3.95 -11.50
CA SER A 163 -4.09 4.84 -12.54
C SER A 163 -3.75 6.21 -11.97
N SER A 164 -2.56 6.70 -12.31
CA SER A 164 -2.15 8.09 -12.03
C SER A 164 -2.70 9.11 -13.04
N TYR A 165 -3.45 8.64 -14.05
CA TYR A 165 -4.00 9.50 -15.08
C TYR A 165 -5.02 10.50 -14.51
N GLY A 166 -4.86 11.78 -14.87
CA GLY A 166 -5.77 12.84 -14.43
C GLY A 166 -5.62 13.28 -12.97
N MET A 167 -4.66 12.77 -12.21
CA MET A 167 -4.49 13.09 -10.79
C MET A 167 -3.77 14.43 -10.52
N ALA A 168 -3.19 15.09 -11.53
CA ALA A 168 -2.34 16.28 -11.34
C ALA A 168 -3.02 17.39 -10.52
N SER A 169 -4.26 17.73 -10.82
CA SER A 169 -5.02 18.78 -10.10
C SER A 169 -5.34 18.36 -8.65
N ALA A 170 -5.70 17.11 -8.44
CA ALA A 170 -6.00 16.59 -7.11
C ALA A 170 -4.74 16.55 -6.23
N ILE A 171 -3.60 16.14 -6.79
CA ILE A 171 -2.30 16.17 -6.11
C ILE A 171 -1.91 17.61 -5.79
N ALA A 172 -2.02 18.53 -6.73
CA ALA A 172 -1.73 19.95 -6.48
C ALA A 172 -2.60 20.54 -5.36
N GLY A 173 -3.86 20.11 -5.27
CA GLY A 173 -4.76 20.47 -4.16
C GLY A 173 -4.24 19.97 -2.81
N LEU A 174 -3.85 18.70 -2.74
CA LEU A 174 -3.24 18.11 -1.54
C LEU A 174 -1.97 18.87 -1.13
N LEU A 175 -1.07 19.14 -2.07
CA LEU A 175 0.18 19.84 -1.78
C LEU A 175 -0.07 21.24 -1.21
N ARG A 176 -1.08 21.99 -1.72
CA ARG A 176 -1.47 23.31 -1.16
C ARG A 176 -1.96 23.20 0.27
N GLN A 177 -2.79 22.18 0.57
CA GLN A 177 -3.27 21.95 1.94
C GLN A 177 -2.12 21.64 2.89
N ILE A 178 -1.20 20.77 2.47
CA ILE A 178 -0.02 20.42 3.27
C ILE A 178 0.89 21.64 3.48
N TRP A 179 1.17 22.42 2.43
CA TRP A 179 1.95 23.65 2.55
C TRP A 179 1.41 24.58 3.62
N GLN A 180 0.10 24.82 3.60
CA GLN A 180 -0.57 25.67 4.61
C GLN A 180 -0.51 25.04 6.01
N SER A 181 -0.70 23.73 6.13
CA SER A 181 -0.68 23.02 7.42
C SER A 181 0.70 22.98 8.06
N GLU A 182 1.76 22.99 7.24
CA GLU A 182 3.16 23.02 7.70
C GLU A 182 3.68 24.46 7.93
N GLY A 183 2.83 25.46 7.81
CA GLY A 183 3.20 26.87 8.06
C GLY A 183 3.90 27.58 6.90
N GLY A 184 3.82 27.03 5.70
CA GLY A 184 4.35 27.66 4.48
C GLY A 184 3.65 29.00 4.22
N LYS A 185 4.44 30.03 3.91
CA LYS A 185 3.92 31.37 3.65
C LYS A 185 3.22 31.46 2.30
N ALA A 186 2.14 32.20 2.22
CA ALA A 186 1.37 32.35 0.99
C ALA A 186 2.17 33.00 -0.15
N GLU A 187 3.06 33.91 0.19
CA GLU A 187 3.92 34.64 -0.76
C GLU A 187 5.03 33.76 -1.36
N GLU A 188 5.42 32.69 -0.65
CA GLU A 188 6.48 31.75 -1.04
C GLU A 188 5.90 30.43 -1.58
N THR A 189 4.58 30.37 -1.85
CA THR A 189 3.91 29.15 -2.30
C THR A 189 4.47 28.68 -3.64
N PRO A 190 5.06 27.46 -3.72
CA PRO A 190 5.56 26.92 -4.98
C PRO A 190 4.44 26.65 -5.99
N ASP A 191 4.80 26.50 -7.26
CA ASP A 191 3.86 26.04 -8.27
C ASP A 191 3.54 24.56 -8.07
N MET A 192 2.48 24.28 -7.33
CA MET A 192 2.04 22.92 -6.98
C MET A 192 1.64 22.08 -8.19
N GLU A 193 1.17 22.71 -9.25
CA GLU A 193 0.84 21.99 -10.48
C GLU A 193 2.09 21.55 -11.23
N ARG A 194 3.12 22.38 -11.22
CA ARG A 194 4.44 22.05 -11.77
C ARG A 194 5.06 20.88 -10.98
N ILE A 195 5.01 20.93 -9.65
CA ILE A 195 5.50 19.83 -8.79
C ILE A 195 4.78 18.52 -9.14
N SER A 196 3.45 18.55 -9.18
CA SER A 196 2.66 17.37 -9.51
C SER A 196 2.98 16.78 -10.88
N LYS A 197 3.11 17.62 -11.91
CA LYS A 197 3.47 17.19 -13.27
C LYS A 197 4.88 16.62 -13.34
N ASN A 198 5.85 17.28 -12.71
CA ASN A 198 7.24 16.82 -12.67
C ASN A 198 7.39 15.48 -11.97
N SER A 199 6.60 15.24 -10.94
CA SER A 199 6.52 13.96 -10.23
C SER A 199 5.72 12.88 -11.00
N ARG A 200 5.31 13.13 -12.23
CA ARG A 200 4.52 12.20 -13.06
C ARG A 200 3.26 11.69 -12.36
N ASN A 201 2.63 12.54 -11.58
CA ASN A 201 1.48 12.21 -10.71
C ASN A 201 1.78 11.12 -9.66
N ASN A 202 3.04 10.95 -9.27
CA ASN A 202 3.44 10.16 -8.12
C ASN A 202 3.31 11.02 -6.86
N VAL A 203 2.41 10.66 -5.97
CA VAL A 203 2.14 11.41 -4.73
C VAL A 203 3.36 11.42 -3.81
N GLY A 204 4.07 10.29 -3.69
CA GLY A 204 5.26 10.18 -2.85
C GLY A 204 6.36 11.14 -3.30
N ASP A 205 6.70 11.14 -4.59
CA ASP A 205 7.71 12.02 -5.18
C ASP A 205 7.31 13.50 -5.06
N ALA A 206 6.02 13.81 -5.23
CA ALA A 206 5.49 15.15 -5.08
C ALA A 206 5.62 15.66 -3.63
N LEU A 207 5.37 14.80 -2.63
CA LEU A 207 5.55 15.12 -1.21
C LEU A 207 7.02 15.32 -0.84
N MET A 208 7.93 14.49 -1.38
CA MET A 208 9.37 14.66 -1.17
C MET A 208 9.87 15.99 -1.75
N THR A 209 9.38 16.38 -2.93
CA THR A 209 9.70 17.68 -3.54
C THR A 209 9.16 18.82 -2.68
N LEU A 210 7.90 18.73 -2.22
CA LEU A 210 7.30 19.74 -1.34
C LEU A 210 8.07 19.88 -0.02
N GLU A 211 8.52 18.77 0.56
CA GLU A 211 9.33 18.79 1.79
C GLU A 211 10.65 19.55 1.59
N THR A 212 11.25 19.41 0.41
CA THR A 212 12.48 20.14 0.07
C THR A 212 12.21 21.64 -0.04
N GLU A 213 11.12 22.06 -0.68
CA GLU A 213 10.72 23.46 -0.79
C GLU A 213 10.39 24.06 0.60
N LEU A 214 9.67 23.33 1.46
CA LEU A 214 9.35 23.77 2.83
C LEU A 214 10.60 23.99 3.71
N ARG A 215 11.64 23.19 3.51
CA ARG A 215 12.90 23.34 4.26
C ARG A 215 13.78 24.46 3.72
N ALA A 216 13.53 24.92 2.50
CA ALA A 216 14.26 26.01 1.86
C ALA A 216 13.62 27.39 2.08
N ALA A 217 12.33 27.45 2.45
CA ALA A 217 11.56 28.65 2.77
C ALA A 217 11.75 29.10 4.22
#